data_25efa248d1f7a492294a100aedb7e1cd
#
_entry.id   25efa248d1f7a492294a100aedb7e1cd
#
_cell.length_a   1.000
_cell.length_b   1.000
_cell.length_c   1.000
_cell.angle_alpha   90.00
_cell.angle_beta   90.00
_cell.angle_gamma   90.00
#
_symmetry.space_group_name_H-M   'P 1'
#
loop_
_entity.id
_entity.type
_entity.pdbx_description
1 polymer ?
#
loop_
_entity_poly.entity_id
_entity_poly.type
_entity_poly.pdbx_seq_one_letter_code
_entity_poly.pdbx_strand_id
1 'polypeptide(L)'
;MNDNKVDSMSFLEHLEELRWHILRSMFAIIITGIVCFVMKDFIFDTIIFGPKKMSFPTYRFLCEAATFIGVETSFCGTEFPFIIQNRTMGGQFSAAIWTSILAGFILSFPYVLYELWKFISPGLLQNEKSKSRGFIFICSFLFFLGVLFGYYVVAPLSINFFGSFQVSNEILNEIDLNSYISLVRSSCLACGIMFELPIIIFFLSRVGVVTPTSL
;
A
#
# COMPACT_ATOMS: atom_id res chain seq x y z
N MET A 1 13.38 -37.68 -35.66
CA MET A 1 13.87 -37.70 -34.29
C MET A 1 14.36 -36.30 -34.03
N ASN A 2 13.51 -35.45 -33.50
CA ASN A 2 13.83 -34.11 -33.01
C ASN A 2 13.64 -34.17 -31.50
N ASP A 3 14.75 -34.31 -30.78
CA ASP A 3 14.79 -34.17 -29.33
C ASP A 3 14.45 -32.73 -28.97
N ASN A 4 13.24 -32.53 -28.48
CA ASN A 4 12.89 -31.35 -27.71
C ASN A 4 13.72 -31.36 -26.39
N LYS A 5 14.94 -30.84 -26.45
CA LYS A 5 15.62 -30.39 -25.25
C LYS A 5 14.77 -29.29 -24.62
N VAL A 6 13.97 -29.66 -23.68
CA VAL A 6 13.52 -28.74 -22.63
C VAL A 6 14.79 -28.41 -21.86
N ASP A 7 15.39 -27.25 -22.17
CA ASP A 7 16.52 -26.71 -21.40
C ASP A 7 16.03 -26.52 -19.96
N SER A 8 16.30 -27.53 -19.12
CA SER A 8 16.18 -27.39 -17.67
C SER A 8 17.24 -26.41 -17.25
N MET A 9 16.88 -25.14 -17.08
CA MET A 9 17.77 -24.15 -16.50
C MET A 9 18.39 -24.72 -15.22
N SER A 10 19.70 -24.62 -15.10
CA SER A 10 20.42 -24.97 -13.88
C SER A 10 19.89 -24.10 -12.74
N PHE A 11 19.78 -24.64 -11.53
CA PHE A 11 19.37 -23.87 -10.34
C PHE A 11 20.16 -22.57 -10.19
N LEU A 12 21.44 -22.57 -10.52
CA LEU A 12 22.32 -21.39 -10.49
C LEU A 12 21.93 -20.33 -11.53
N GLU A 13 21.55 -20.73 -12.75
CA GLU A 13 21.08 -19.82 -13.79
C GLU A 13 19.75 -19.17 -13.39
N HIS A 14 18.85 -19.93 -12.75
CA HIS A 14 17.60 -19.39 -12.25
C HIS A 14 17.80 -18.36 -11.13
N LEU A 15 18.79 -18.57 -10.24
CA LEU A 15 19.17 -17.58 -9.22
C LEU A 15 19.79 -16.31 -9.83
N GLU A 16 20.57 -16.45 -10.90
CA GLU A 16 21.15 -15.29 -11.60
C GLU A 16 20.05 -14.47 -12.31
N GLU A 17 19.07 -15.11 -12.90
CA GLU A 17 17.91 -14.45 -13.50
C GLU A 17 17.08 -13.71 -12.43
N LEU A 18 16.84 -14.32 -11.26
CA LEU A 18 16.17 -13.67 -10.11
C LEU A 18 16.89 -12.39 -9.70
N ARG A 19 18.22 -12.42 -9.61
CA ARG A 19 19.02 -11.24 -9.25
C ARG A 19 18.75 -10.06 -10.18
N TRP A 20 18.69 -10.28 -11.48
CA TRP A 20 18.44 -9.22 -12.44
C TRP A 20 17.02 -8.66 -12.36
N HIS A 21 16.02 -9.48 -12.12
CA HIS A 21 14.64 -9.03 -11.91
C HIS A 21 14.48 -8.20 -10.64
N ILE A 22 15.14 -8.61 -9.54
CA ILE A 22 15.16 -7.84 -8.29
C ILE A 22 15.85 -6.48 -8.49
N LEU A 23 17.01 -6.45 -9.14
CA LEU A 23 17.73 -5.20 -9.40
C LEU A 23 16.89 -4.21 -10.22
N ARG A 24 16.22 -4.66 -11.30
CA ARG A 24 15.35 -3.82 -12.11
C ARG A 24 14.17 -3.28 -11.29
N SER A 25 13.55 -4.12 -10.46
CA SER A 25 12.47 -3.71 -9.56
C SER A 25 12.95 -2.66 -8.56
N MET A 26 14.11 -2.84 -7.96
CA MET A 26 14.72 -1.86 -7.04
C MET A 26 15.02 -0.53 -7.74
N PHE A 27 15.57 -0.55 -8.95
CA PHE A 27 15.82 0.66 -9.72
C PHE A 27 14.51 1.42 -10.03
N ALA A 28 13.44 0.72 -10.39
CA ALA A 28 12.15 1.34 -10.61
C ALA A 28 11.63 2.02 -9.34
N ILE A 29 11.72 1.36 -8.17
CA ILE A 29 11.31 1.93 -6.89
C ILE A 29 12.16 3.16 -6.52
N ILE A 30 13.48 3.10 -6.75
CA ILE A 30 14.36 4.23 -6.45
C ILE A 30 14.05 5.43 -7.35
N ILE A 31 13.89 5.22 -8.66
CA ILE A 31 13.57 6.30 -9.59
C ILE A 31 12.23 6.95 -9.24
N THR A 32 11.18 6.17 -9.04
CA THR A 32 9.86 6.69 -8.64
C THR A 32 9.91 7.31 -7.24
N GLY A 33 10.70 6.77 -6.32
CA GLY A 33 10.93 7.34 -5.00
C GLY A 33 11.62 8.71 -5.05
N ILE A 34 12.61 8.90 -5.93
CA ILE A 34 13.27 10.20 -6.15
C ILE A 34 12.25 11.21 -6.70
N VAL A 35 11.42 10.82 -7.67
CA VAL A 35 10.36 11.68 -8.19
C VAL A 35 9.39 12.10 -7.07
N CYS A 36 8.96 11.14 -6.24
CA CYS A 36 8.12 11.42 -5.08
C CYS A 36 8.81 12.35 -4.08
N PHE A 37 10.12 12.19 -3.86
CA PHE A 37 10.87 13.06 -2.95
C PHE A 37 10.96 14.50 -3.48
N VAL A 38 11.13 14.70 -4.78
CA VAL A 38 11.08 16.04 -5.40
C VAL A 38 9.69 16.66 -5.25
N MET A 39 8.63 15.85 -5.31
CA MET A 39 7.24 16.29 -5.14
C MET A 39 6.76 16.21 -3.67
N LYS A 40 7.68 16.22 -2.70
CA LYS A 40 7.36 16.03 -1.27
C LYS A 40 6.27 16.99 -0.77
N ASP A 41 6.33 18.26 -1.17
CA ASP A 41 5.40 19.28 -0.67
C ASP A 41 3.95 18.91 -1.07
N PHE A 42 3.74 18.50 -2.32
CA PHE A 42 2.43 18.01 -2.76
C PHE A 42 1.99 16.75 -2.00
N ILE A 43 2.91 15.79 -1.81
CA ILE A 43 2.61 14.53 -1.12
C ILE A 43 2.24 14.79 0.34
N PHE A 44 2.98 15.66 1.04
CA PHE A 44 2.71 15.94 2.44
C PHE A 44 1.46 16.80 2.62
N ASP A 45 1.37 17.94 1.92
CA ASP A 45 0.30 18.91 2.14
C ASP A 45 -1.06 18.43 1.64
N THR A 46 -1.08 17.63 0.56
CA THR A 46 -2.33 17.17 -0.05
C THR A 46 -2.68 15.75 0.36
N ILE A 47 -1.72 14.81 0.31
CA ILE A 47 -2.01 13.40 0.54
C ILE A 47 -1.87 13.07 2.03
N ILE A 48 -0.71 13.29 2.64
CA ILE A 48 -0.48 12.85 4.03
C ILE A 48 -1.33 13.62 5.03
N PHE A 49 -1.39 14.95 4.91
CA PHE A 49 -2.19 15.80 5.80
C PHE A 49 -3.65 15.99 5.34
N GLY A 50 -4.04 15.41 4.20
CA GLY A 50 -5.43 15.38 3.74
C GLY A 50 -6.38 14.83 4.80
N PRO A 51 -6.16 13.61 5.34
CA PRO A 51 -7.03 13.01 6.36
C PRO A 51 -7.08 13.74 7.71
N LYS A 52 -6.22 14.73 7.96
CA LYS A 52 -6.31 15.62 9.13
C LYS A 52 -7.38 16.70 8.96
N LYS A 53 -7.82 16.98 7.75
CA LYS A 53 -8.79 18.04 7.48
C LYS A 53 -10.21 17.49 7.57
N MET A 54 -11.10 18.16 8.33
CA MET A 54 -12.53 17.76 8.42
C MET A 54 -13.26 17.87 7.07
N SER A 55 -12.71 18.62 6.10
CA SER A 55 -13.20 18.67 4.72
C SER A 55 -12.87 17.41 3.89
N PHE A 56 -12.17 16.43 4.49
CA PHE A 56 -11.82 15.18 3.80
C PHE A 56 -13.08 14.40 3.39
N PRO A 57 -13.12 13.81 2.17
CA PRO A 57 -14.33 13.20 1.63
C PRO A 57 -15.01 12.19 2.55
N THR A 58 -14.24 11.40 3.27
CA THR A 58 -14.77 10.37 4.18
C THR A 58 -15.55 10.96 5.34
N TYR A 59 -15.04 12.03 5.97
CA TYR A 59 -15.77 12.67 7.08
C TYR A 59 -17.03 13.35 6.62
N ARG A 60 -17.01 13.98 5.45
CA ARG A 60 -18.22 14.57 4.85
C ARG A 60 -19.27 13.51 4.58
N PHE A 61 -18.90 12.40 3.96
CA PHE A 61 -19.81 11.29 3.70
C PHE A 61 -20.39 10.69 5.00
N LEU A 62 -19.54 10.49 6.02
CA LEU A 62 -19.98 9.95 7.31
C LEU A 62 -20.90 10.94 8.06
N CYS A 63 -20.60 12.24 8.00
CA CYS A 63 -21.45 13.27 8.59
C CYS A 63 -22.82 13.34 7.91
N GLU A 64 -22.86 13.33 6.58
CA GLU A 64 -24.11 13.30 5.81
C GLU A 64 -24.94 12.04 6.12
N ALA A 65 -24.29 10.88 6.18
CA ALA A 65 -24.94 9.62 6.55
C ALA A 65 -25.48 9.64 7.98
N ALA A 66 -24.71 10.18 8.93
CA ALA A 66 -25.13 10.29 10.33
C ALA A 66 -26.31 11.25 10.53
N THR A 67 -26.30 12.40 9.86
CA THR A 67 -27.40 13.35 9.89
C THR A 67 -28.69 12.76 9.29
N PHE A 68 -28.56 11.93 8.25
CA PHE A 68 -29.71 11.24 7.66
C PHE A 68 -30.33 10.22 8.63
N ILE A 69 -29.53 9.57 9.48
CA ILE A 69 -30.00 8.60 10.49
C ILE A 69 -30.42 9.29 11.80
N GLY A 70 -30.11 10.59 11.97
CA GLY A 70 -30.43 11.35 13.18
C GLY A 70 -29.48 11.07 14.35
N VAL A 71 -28.23 10.64 14.09
CA VAL A 71 -27.22 10.35 15.10
C VAL A 71 -26.19 11.47 15.12
N GLU A 72 -25.95 12.08 16.28
CA GLU A 72 -24.83 12.99 16.48
C GLU A 72 -23.51 12.22 16.51
N THR A 73 -22.53 12.62 15.70
CA THR A 73 -21.24 11.98 15.60
C THR A 73 -20.08 12.98 15.65
N SER A 74 -18.93 12.53 16.10
CA SER A 74 -17.68 13.30 16.10
C SER A 74 -17.19 13.69 14.70
N PHE A 75 -17.75 13.09 13.64
CA PHE A 75 -17.39 13.38 12.25
C PHE A 75 -17.95 14.69 11.71
N CYS A 76 -18.93 15.30 12.40
CA CYS A 76 -19.56 16.58 12.02
C CYS A 76 -18.86 17.80 12.67
N GLY A 77 -17.72 17.61 13.32
CA GLY A 77 -16.93 18.69 13.93
C GLY A 77 -16.28 19.61 12.89
N THR A 78 -15.78 20.75 13.36
CA THR A 78 -15.04 21.70 12.52
C THR A 78 -13.54 21.48 12.54
N GLU A 79 -12.98 20.98 13.67
CA GLU A 79 -11.55 20.76 13.87
C GLU A 79 -11.31 19.54 14.74
N PHE A 80 -10.15 18.89 14.56
CA PHE A 80 -9.71 17.83 15.45
C PHE A 80 -9.10 18.40 16.74
N PRO A 81 -9.38 17.78 17.90
CA PRO A 81 -8.89 18.23 19.19
C PRO A 81 -7.42 17.81 19.46
N PHE A 82 -6.57 17.70 18.43
CA PHE A 82 -5.18 17.32 18.61
C PHE A 82 -4.21 18.17 17.78
N ILE A 83 -2.98 18.29 18.26
CA ILE A 83 -1.89 19.00 17.60
C ILE A 83 -0.84 17.97 17.16
N ILE A 84 -0.31 18.14 15.95
CA ILE A 84 0.83 17.32 15.47
C ILE A 84 2.12 18.06 15.79
N GLN A 85 3.03 17.37 16.49
CA GLN A 85 4.33 17.91 16.86
C GLN A 85 5.46 17.05 16.34
N ASN A 86 6.54 17.70 15.91
CA ASN A 86 7.79 17.01 15.61
C ASN A 86 8.69 17.02 16.84
N ARG A 87 8.90 15.86 17.46
CA ARG A 87 9.68 15.72 18.70
C ARG A 87 11.15 15.37 18.47
N THR A 88 11.55 15.06 17.24
CA THR A 88 12.91 14.65 16.90
C THR A 88 13.51 15.57 15.85
N MET A 89 14.79 15.96 16.00
CA MET A 89 15.45 16.90 15.06
C MET A 89 15.42 16.40 13.61
N GLY A 90 15.67 15.12 13.39
CA GLY A 90 15.66 14.48 12.06
C GLY A 90 14.30 13.96 11.63
N GLY A 91 13.23 14.14 12.44
CA GLY A 91 11.93 13.49 12.21
C GLY A 91 11.30 13.81 10.87
N GLN A 92 11.26 15.09 10.50
CA GLN A 92 10.69 15.50 9.21
C GLN A 92 11.48 14.96 8.02
N PHE A 93 12.81 14.97 8.10
CA PHE A 93 13.68 14.46 7.04
C PHE A 93 13.53 12.95 6.87
N SER A 94 13.56 12.20 7.97
CA SER A 94 13.34 10.77 7.97
C SER A 94 11.93 10.41 7.43
N ALA A 95 10.91 11.13 7.87
CA ALA A 95 9.55 10.96 7.37
C ALA A 95 9.45 11.21 5.86
N ALA A 96 10.13 12.25 5.35
CA ALA A 96 10.15 12.55 3.92
C ALA A 96 10.78 11.41 3.10
N ILE A 97 11.93 10.88 3.53
CA ILE A 97 12.60 9.76 2.85
C ILE A 97 11.71 8.52 2.84
N TRP A 98 11.24 8.06 4.00
CA TRP A 98 10.44 6.85 4.09
C TRP A 98 9.11 6.95 3.36
N THR A 99 8.46 8.12 3.38
CA THR A 99 7.22 8.34 2.65
C THR A 99 7.46 8.32 1.15
N SER A 100 8.55 8.91 0.68
CA SER A 100 8.91 8.93 -0.74
C SER A 100 9.25 7.54 -1.26
N ILE A 101 9.97 6.72 -0.48
CA ILE A 101 10.28 5.33 -0.83
C ILE A 101 8.99 4.53 -0.93
N LEU A 102 8.09 4.66 0.03
CA LEU A 102 6.82 3.94 0.03
C LEU A 102 5.90 4.38 -1.11
N ALA A 103 5.77 5.68 -1.34
CA ALA A 103 5.01 6.22 -2.47
C ALA A 103 5.60 5.72 -3.80
N GLY A 104 6.94 5.70 -3.91
CA GLY A 104 7.65 5.13 -5.05
C GLY A 104 7.35 3.64 -5.24
N PHE A 105 7.33 2.86 -4.18
CA PHE A 105 6.93 1.45 -4.23
C PHE A 105 5.48 1.29 -4.71
N ILE A 106 4.54 2.05 -4.16
CA ILE A 106 3.13 1.99 -4.56
C ILE A 106 2.98 2.31 -6.06
N LEU A 107 3.62 3.36 -6.55
CA LEU A 107 3.55 3.75 -7.96
C LEU A 107 4.24 2.76 -8.90
N SER A 108 5.35 2.16 -8.47
CA SER A 108 6.09 1.17 -9.27
C SER A 108 5.52 -0.25 -9.14
N PHE A 109 4.52 -0.49 -8.29
CA PHE A 109 3.98 -1.82 -8.02
C PHE A 109 3.60 -2.61 -9.28
N PRO A 110 2.92 -2.04 -10.29
CA PRO A 110 2.61 -2.79 -11.52
C PRO A 110 3.86 -3.30 -12.26
N TYR A 111 4.93 -2.51 -12.24
CA TYR A 111 6.19 -2.89 -12.86
C TYR A 111 6.93 -3.96 -12.04
N VAL A 112 6.95 -3.82 -10.72
CA VAL A 112 7.51 -4.83 -9.80
C VAL A 112 6.80 -6.16 -9.98
N LEU A 113 5.46 -6.13 -10.06
CA LEU A 113 4.66 -7.32 -10.30
C LEU A 113 4.92 -7.93 -11.69
N TYR A 114 5.13 -7.11 -12.71
CA TYR A 114 5.51 -7.55 -14.04
C TYR A 114 6.86 -8.27 -14.06
N GLU A 115 7.88 -7.73 -13.38
CA GLU A 115 9.20 -8.36 -13.28
C GLU A 115 9.11 -9.68 -12.47
N LEU A 116 8.34 -9.70 -11.38
CA LEU A 116 8.09 -10.91 -10.60
C LEU A 116 7.38 -11.98 -11.43
N TRP A 117 6.36 -11.59 -12.20
CA TRP A 117 5.65 -12.51 -13.09
C TRP A 117 6.56 -13.08 -14.18
N LYS A 118 7.41 -12.25 -14.75
CA LYS A 118 8.36 -12.67 -15.78
C LYS A 118 9.34 -13.72 -15.26
N PHE A 119 9.76 -13.60 -14.00
CA PHE A 119 10.58 -14.60 -13.32
C PHE A 119 9.84 -15.93 -13.08
N ILE A 120 8.55 -15.88 -12.69
CA ILE A 120 7.76 -17.08 -12.38
C ILE A 120 7.25 -17.77 -13.67
N SER A 121 6.99 -17.00 -14.72
CA SER A 121 6.37 -17.46 -15.98
C SER A 121 7.07 -18.64 -16.69
N PRO A 122 8.41 -18.81 -16.69
CA PRO A 122 9.08 -19.95 -17.30
C PRO A 122 8.65 -21.30 -16.70
N GLY A 123 8.31 -21.33 -15.41
CA GLY A 123 7.85 -22.53 -14.70
C GLY A 123 6.37 -22.91 -14.94
N LEU A 124 5.61 -22.09 -15.67
CA LEU A 124 4.17 -22.30 -15.91
C LEU A 124 3.88 -22.95 -17.28
N LEU A 125 2.78 -23.67 -17.34
CA LEU A 125 2.30 -24.30 -18.59
C LEU A 125 1.98 -23.26 -19.68
N GLN A 126 2.18 -23.62 -20.95
CA GLN A 126 2.01 -22.68 -22.09
C GLN A 126 0.63 -22.02 -22.17
N ASN A 127 -0.43 -22.71 -21.75
CA ASN A 127 -1.80 -22.19 -21.73
C ASN A 127 -1.99 -21.06 -20.69
N GLU A 128 -1.13 -20.97 -19.69
CA GLU A 128 -1.19 -19.97 -18.62
C GLU A 128 -0.39 -18.69 -18.98
N LYS A 129 0.65 -18.85 -19.81
CA LYS A 129 1.43 -17.71 -20.34
C LYS A 129 0.57 -16.72 -21.14
N SER A 130 -0.43 -17.21 -21.87
CA SER A 130 -1.34 -16.38 -22.67
C SER A 130 -2.22 -15.44 -21.83
N LYS A 131 -2.48 -15.77 -20.55
CA LYS A 131 -3.34 -15.01 -19.64
C LYS A 131 -2.57 -14.07 -18.70
N SER A 132 -1.25 -14.00 -18.84
CA SER A 132 -0.35 -13.26 -17.94
C SER A 132 -0.66 -11.75 -17.86
N ARG A 133 -0.99 -11.11 -18.97
CA ARG A 133 -1.32 -9.68 -18.99
C ARG A 133 -2.57 -9.35 -18.18
N GLY A 134 -3.59 -10.20 -18.28
CA GLY A 134 -4.82 -10.07 -17.50
C GLY A 134 -4.56 -10.21 -15.99
N PHE A 135 -3.71 -11.16 -15.60
CA PHE A 135 -3.34 -11.37 -14.22
C PHE A 135 -2.63 -10.15 -13.60
N ILE A 136 -1.60 -9.61 -14.28
CA ILE A 136 -0.87 -8.43 -13.80
C ILE A 136 -1.81 -7.23 -13.67
N PHE A 137 -2.72 -7.04 -14.62
CA PHE A 137 -3.68 -5.94 -14.58
C PHE A 137 -4.64 -6.08 -13.38
N ILE A 138 -5.18 -7.28 -13.14
CA ILE A 138 -6.11 -7.55 -12.04
C ILE A 138 -5.40 -7.35 -10.69
N CYS A 139 -4.20 -7.89 -10.51
CA CYS A 139 -3.40 -7.68 -9.30
C CYS A 139 -3.12 -6.19 -9.08
N SER A 140 -2.58 -5.50 -10.08
CA SER A 140 -2.29 -4.07 -9.94
C SER A 140 -3.55 -3.26 -9.60
N PHE A 141 -4.69 -3.60 -10.19
CA PHE A 141 -5.96 -2.94 -9.89
C PHE A 141 -6.41 -3.20 -8.45
N LEU A 142 -6.34 -4.46 -7.98
CA LEU A 142 -6.69 -4.81 -6.60
C LEU A 142 -5.77 -4.14 -5.60
N PHE A 143 -4.47 -4.11 -5.87
CA PHE A 143 -3.52 -3.41 -5.02
C PHE A 143 -3.86 -1.92 -4.86
N PHE A 144 -4.09 -1.21 -5.98
CA PHE A 144 -4.48 0.20 -5.92
C PHE A 144 -5.83 0.40 -5.24
N LEU A 145 -6.80 -0.49 -5.45
CA LEU A 145 -8.07 -0.47 -4.74
C LEU A 145 -7.86 -0.61 -3.23
N GLY A 146 -6.98 -1.54 -2.81
CA GLY A 146 -6.60 -1.72 -1.41
C GLY A 146 -5.90 -0.48 -0.83
N VAL A 147 -4.96 0.12 -1.56
CA VAL A 147 -4.30 1.38 -1.15
C VAL A 147 -5.31 2.50 -0.99
N LEU A 148 -6.24 2.67 -1.93
CA LEU A 148 -7.32 3.67 -1.84
C LEU A 148 -8.25 3.39 -0.66
N PHE A 149 -8.60 2.13 -0.42
CA PHE A 149 -9.39 1.75 0.76
C PHE A 149 -8.66 2.09 2.06
N GLY A 150 -7.35 1.78 2.14
CA GLY A 150 -6.51 2.15 3.28
C GLY A 150 -6.46 3.67 3.51
N TYR A 151 -6.36 4.44 2.43
CA TYR A 151 -6.26 5.89 2.47
C TYR A 151 -7.60 6.61 2.76
N TYR A 152 -8.68 6.18 2.13
CA TYR A 152 -9.99 6.85 2.28
C TYR A 152 -10.84 6.30 3.41
N VAL A 153 -10.60 5.07 3.87
CA VAL A 153 -11.44 4.45 4.92
C VAL A 153 -10.63 4.23 6.19
N VAL A 154 -9.57 3.41 6.13
CA VAL A 154 -8.87 2.97 7.34
C VAL A 154 -8.10 4.11 8.01
N ALA A 155 -7.33 4.88 7.25
CA ALA A 155 -6.52 5.96 7.81
C ALA A 155 -7.38 7.06 8.48
N PRO A 156 -8.41 7.65 7.83
CA PRO A 156 -9.20 8.70 8.46
C PRO A 156 -9.99 8.20 9.68
N LEU A 157 -10.54 6.99 9.64
CA LEU A 157 -11.24 6.43 10.80
C LEU A 157 -10.29 6.20 11.98
N SER A 158 -9.09 5.71 11.71
CA SER A 158 -8.05 5.54 12.74
C SER A 158 -7.58 6.88 13.30
N ILE A 159 -7.38 7.90 12.46
CA ILE A 159 -6.99 9.25 12.89
C ILE A 159 -8.09 9.87 13.77
N ASN A 160 -9.34 9.74 13.38
CA ASN A 160 -10.47 10.23 14.18
C ASN A 160 -10.53 9.51 15.53
N PHE A 161 -10.42 8.18 15.52
CA PHE A 161 -10.46 7.38 16.75
C PHE A 161 -9.32 7.76 17.71
N PHE A 162 -8.07 7.70 17.25
CA PHE A 162 -6.93 8.01 18.12
C PHE A 162 -6.82 9.49 18.49
N GLY A 163 -7.28 10.37 17.62
CA GLY A 163 -7.29 11.83 17.87
C GLY A 163 -8.34 12.26 18.88
N SER A 164 -9.49 11.57 18.93
CA SER A 164 -10.59 11.87 19.85
C SER A 164 -10.57 11.04 21.13
N PHE A 165 -9.86 9.91 21.14
CA PHE A 165 -9.81 9.02 22.30
C PHE A 165 -8.99 9.65 23.44
N GLN A 166 -9.62 9.86 24.58
CA GLN A 166 -9.01 10.37 25.81
C GLN A 166 -9.35 9.45 26.98
N VAL A 167 -8.34 9.09 27.74
CA VAL A 167 -8.51 8.31 28.99
C VAL A 167 -8.99 9.22 30.14
N SER A 168 -8.58 10.50 30.11
CA SER A 168 -8.92 11.52 31.10
C SER A 168 -8.92 12.90 30.44
N ASN A 169 -9.80 13.79 30.91
CA ASN A 169 -9.84 15.19 30.47
C ASN A 169 -8.60 16.01 30.85
N GLU A 170 -7.75 15.47 31.71
CA GLU A 170 -6.47 16.11 32.11
C GLU A 170 -5.36 15.90 31.08
N ILE A 171 -5.55 14.98 30.11
CA ILE A 171 -4.53 14.63 29.11
C ILE A 171 -4.87 15.31 27.78
N LEU A 172 -3.98 16.18 27.32
CA LEU A 172 -4.07 16.76 25.98
C LEU A 172 -3.46 15.81 24.94
N ASN A 173 -4.18 15.55 23.86
CA ASN A 173 -3.70 14.71 22.77
C ASN A 173 -2.70 15.49 21.90
N GLU A 174 -1.40 15.21 22.10
CA GLU A 174 -0.30 15.69 21.26
C GLU A 174 0.27 14.51 20.48
N ILE A 175 0.00 14.45 19.17
CA ILE A 175 0.40 13.34 18.31
C ILE A 175 1.77 13.63 17.69
N ASP A 176 2.72 12.70 17.84
CA ASP A 176 4.00 12.80 17.15
C ASP A 176 3.84 12.69 15.64
N LEU A 177 4.57 13.52 14.89
CA LEU A 177 4.57 13.59 13.44
C LEU A 177 4.85 12.24 12.79
N ASN A 178 5.86 11.51 13.28
CA ASN A 178 6.22 10.22 12.71
C ASN A 178 5.14 9.16 12.96
N SER A 179 4.48 9.20 14.12
CA SER A 179 3.36 8.31 14.45
C SER A 179 2.18 8.54 13.50
N TYR A 180 1.81 9.80 13.28
CA TYR A 180 0.75 10.17 12.34
C TYR A 180 1.05 9.69 10.91
N ILE A 181 2.24 10.03 10.39
CA ILE A 181 2.65 9.67 9.03
C ILE A 181 2.76 8.14 8.88
N SER A 182 3.29 7.46 9.91
CA SER A 182 3.40 6.01 9.93
C SER A 182 2.03 5.32 9.87
N LEU A 183 1.04 5.85 10.59
CA LEU A 183 -0.33 5.34 10.57
C LEU A 183 -0.93 5.44 9.16
N VAL A 184 -0.82 6.58 8.50
CA VAL A 184 -1.33 6.76 7.12
C VAL A 184 -0.62 5.80 6.16
N ARG A 185 0.71 5.74 6.20
CA ARG A 185 1.52 4.87 5.33
C ARG A 185 1.21 3.39 5.53
N SER A 186 1.18 2.95 6.79
CA SER A 186 0.95 1.54 7.12
C SER A 186 -0.47 1.10 6.76
N SER A 187 -1.47 1.96 6.94
CA SER A 187 -2.84 1.67 6.51
C SER A 187 -2.94 1.47 5.00
N CYS A 188 -2.32 2.35 4.20
CA CYS A 188 -2.30 2.22 2.75
C CYS A 188 -1.60 0.94 2.29
N LEU A 189 -0.40 0.67 2.84
CA LEU A 189 0.39 -0.49 2.44
C LEU A 189 -0.26 -1.81 2.89
N ALA A 190 -0.72 -1.88 4.14
CA ALA A 190 -1.33 -3.09 4.69
C ALA A 190 -2.61 -3.45 3.91
N CYS A 191 -3.48 -2.48 3.63
CA CYS A 191 -4.67 -2.73 2.83
C CYS A 191 -4.32 -3.12 1.40
N GLY A 192 -3.33 -2.46 0.77
CA GLY A 192 -2.86 -2.85 -0.56
C GLY A 192 -2.43 -4.31 -0.61
N ILE A 193 -1.61 -4.76 0.34
CA ILE A 193 -1.14 -6.15 0.44
C ILE A 193 -2.30 -7.10 0.77
N MET A 194 -3.19 -6.72 1.68
CA MET A 194 -4.33 -7.56 2.06
C MET A 194 -5.27 -7.83 0.89
N PHE A 195 -5.46 -6.87 -0.01
CA PHE A 195 -6.28 -7.08 -1.20
C PHE A 195 -5.64 -8.01 -2.22
N GLU A 196 -4.32 -8.23 -2.18
CA GLU A 196 -3.62 -9.23 -2.99
C GLU A 196 -3.77 -10.66 -2.45
N LEU A 197 -4.10 -10.86 -1.15
CA LEU A 197 -4.20 -12.18 -0.55
C LEU A 197 -5.12 -13.15 -1.31
N PRO A 198 -6.32 -12.78 -1.79
CA PRO A 198 -7.18 -13.69 -2.53
C PRO A 198 -6.51 -14.23 -3.81
N ILE A 199 -5.75 -13.38 -4.50
CA ILE A 199 -5.05 -13.76 -5.73
C ILE A 199 -3.83 -14.63 -5.41
N ILE A 200 -3.09 -14.30 -4.37
CA ILE A 200 -1.94 -15.09 -3.91
C ILE A 200 -2.41 -16.51 -3.53
N ILE A 201 -3.49 -16.64 -2.76
CA ILE A 201 -4.07 -17.92 -2.37
C ILE A 201 -4.55 -18.70 -3.60
N PHE A 202 -5.24 -18.05 -4.53
CA PHE A 202 -5.66 -18.66 -5.77
C PHE A 202 -4.49 -19.22 -6.58
N PHE A 203 -3.40 -18.44 -6.68
CA PHE A 203 -2.20 -18.86 -7.40
C PHE A 203 -1.49 -20.02 -6.71
N LEU A 204 -1.29 -19.97 -5.39
CA LEU A 204 -0.69 -21.04 -4.59
C LEU A 204 -1.51 -22.35 -4.66
N SER A 205 -2.83 -22.24 -4.68
CA SER A 205 -3.73 -23.39 -4.87
C SER A 205 -3.58 -24.00 -6.27
N ARG A 206 -3.40 -23.19 -7.31
CA ARG A 206 -3.15 -23.67 -8.67
C ARG A 206 -1.83 -24.42 -8.83
N VAL A 207 -0.79 -23.94 -8.14
CA VAL A 207 0.53 -24.59 -8.12
C VAL A 207 0.54 -25.85 -7.23
N GLY A 208 -0.53 -26.10 -6.48
CA GLY A 208 -0.68 -27.29 -5.63
C GLY A 208 0.04 -27.18 -4.28
N VAL A 209 0.55 -25.98 -3.92
CA VAL A 209 1.21 -25.72 -2.62
C VAL A 209 0.20 -25.64 -1.49
N VAL A 210 -1.00 -25.10 -1.78
CA VAL A 210 -2.08 -24.95 -0.82
C VAL A 210 -3.26 -25.82 -1.27
N THR A 211 -3.67 -26.77 -0.41
CA THR A 211 -4.87 -27.57 -0.60
C THR A 211 -6.02 -27.05 0.25
N PRO A 212 -7.31 -27.30 -0.13
CA PRO A 212 -8.47 -26.88 0.65
C PRO A 212 -8.49 -27.39 2.10
N THR A 213 -7.69 -28.42 2.38
CA THR A 213 -7.56 -29.03 3.73
C THR A 213 -6.49 -28.34 4.59
N SER A 214 -5.68 -27.44 4.01
CA SER A 214 -4.61 -26.70 4.72
C SER A 214 -4.96 -25.22 4.97
N LEU A 215 -6.13 -24.76 4.57
CA LEU A 215 -6.75 -23.47 4.83
C LEU A 215 -7.75 -23.60 5.98
#